data_44f0a3f0d189092336f6c5ade18fe5ac
#
_entry.id   44f0a3f0d189092336f6c5ade18fe5ac
#
_cell.length_a   1.000
_cell.length_b   1.000
_cell.length_c   1.000
_cell.angle_alpha   90.00
_cell.angle_beta   90.00
_cell.angle_gamma   90.00
#
_symmetry.space_group_name_H-M   'P 1'
#
loop_
_entity.id
_entity.type
_entity.pdbx_description
1 polymer ?
#
loop_
_entity_poly.entity_id
_entity_poly.type
_entity_poly.pdbx_seq_one_letter_code
_entity_poly.pdbx_strand_id
1 'polypeptide(L)'
;TCALPIFLAAYEDAMKNKNPIVGIWHSGGARLREGVKSLHAFGLVFNAITQASGKIPQFSLVLGPAAGGGAYGPALTDVIVLAPEGRIFVTGPDVVRSVTGESVDMARLGGPEPHGRRSGVVHIIAESEAESFHSIQKLIRLFGAQGVPASEVAEVNLAQFLPESNKRAYDVHPLIEGLLDRDSDIQELHPKWAPNIVTSVGRLGGRTVGVVANNPLRLGGCLDSSSAEKAARFVRMCDSFGIPLVVVVDVPGYLPGVGQEWDGVVRRGAKLLHAFSESVVPRVTLITRKAYGGAYIAMNSRSLGATKVFAWPTAEIGRAHV
;
A
#
# COMPACT_ATOMS: atom_id res chain seq x y z
N THR A 1 -4.12 -24.51 18.68
CA THR A 1 -3.47 -25.73 18.13
C THR A 1 -4.38 -26.52 17.21
N CYS A 2 -5.69 -26.69 17.50
CA CYS A 2 -6.60 -27.43 16.60
C CYS A 2 -6.77 -26.80 15.20
N ALA A 3 -6.68 -25.48 15.07
CA ALA A 3 -6.81 -24.78 13.79
C ALA A 3 -5.53 -24.80 12.93
N LEU A 4 -4.37 -25.10 13.52
CA LEU A 4 -3.09 -25.06 12.81
C LEU A 4 -3.02 -25.95 11.57
N PRO A 5 -3.42 -27.24 11.60
CA PRO A 5 -3.39 -28.09 10.41
C PRO A 5 -4.28 -27.55 9.28
N ILE A 6 -5.44 -27.00 9.63
CA ILE A 6 -6.38 -26.41 8.65
C ILE A 6 -5.75 -25.16 8.00
N PHE A 7 -5.11 -24.30 8.81
CA PHE A 7 -4.42 -23.12 8.31
C PHE A 7 -3.30 -23.51 7.32
N LEU A 8 -2.44 -24.46 7.70
CA LEU A 8 -1.34 -24.90 6.85
C LEU A 8 -1.86 -25.56 5.55
N ALA A 9 -2.87 -26.43 5.64
CA ALA A 9 -3.47 -27.06 4.47
C ALA A 9 -4.10 -26.03 3.52
N ALA A 10 -4.73 -24.95 4.04
CA ALA A 10 -5.26 -23.89 3.21
C ALA A 10 -4.16 -23.14 2.45
N TYR A 11 -3.02 -22.88 3.10
CA TYR A 11 -1.87 -22.26 2.43
C TYR A 11 -1.24 -23.18 1.38
N GLU A 12 -1.09 -24.48 1.68
CA GLU A 12 -0.60 -25.48 0.73
C GLU A 12 -1.49 -25.57 -0.52
N ASP A 13 -2.81 -25.60 -0.33
CA ASP A 13 -3.78 -25.63 -1.43
C ASP A 13 -3.74 -24.34 -2.26
N ALA A 14 -3.76 -23.18 -1.60
CA ALA A 14 -3.68 -21.89 -2.29
C ALA A 14 -2.38 -21.75 -3.10
N MET A 15 -1.26 -22.16 -2.54
CA MET A 15 0.05 -22.15 -3.22
C MET A 15 0.09 -23.09 -4.42
N LYS A 16 -0.46 -24.31 -4.28
CA LYS A 16 -0.53 -25.31 -5.37
C LYS A 16 -1.37 -24.80 -6.53
N ASN A 17 -2.52 -24.19 -6.24
CA ASN A 17 -3.48 -23.71 -7.23
C ASN A 17 -3.23 -22.26 -7.68
N LYS A 18 -2.25 -21.58 -7.11
CA LYS A 18 -1.94 -20.15 -7.36
C LYS A 18 -3.14 -19.23 -7.11
N ASN A 19 -3.95 -19.56 -6.14
CA ASN A 19 -5.12 -18.77 -5.75
C ASN A 19 -4.76 -17.72 -4.70
N PRO A 20 -5.40 -16.53 -4.73
CA PRO A 20 -5.36 -15.62 -3.60
C PRO A 20 -5.88 -16.29 -2.33
N ILE A 21 -5.30 -15.93 -1.18
CA ILE A 21 -5.77 -16.41 0.12
C ILE A 21 -6.25 -15.23 0.98
N VAL A 22 -7.35 -15.44 1.72
CA VAL A 22 -7.91 -14.45 2.65
C VAL A 22 -7.87 -15.00 4.06
N GLY A 23 -7.16 -14.30 4.95
CA GLY A 23 -7.18 -14.58 6.39
C GLY A 23 -8.18 -13.67 7.09
N ILE A 24 -9.14 -14.27 7.81
CA ILE A 24 -10.07 -13.52 8.69
C ILE A 24 -9.53 -13.62 10.12
N TRP A 25 -9.26 -12.46 10.74
CA TRP A 25 -8.56 -12.39 12.01
C TRP A 25 -9.47 -11.89 13.14
N HIS A 26 -9.51 -12.70 14.18
CA HIS A 26 -10.11 -12.37 15.47
C HIS A 26 -9.41 -13.24 16.54
N SER A 27 -8.38 -12.72 17.17
CA SER A 27 -7.51 -13.51 18.04
C SER A 27 -6.96 -12.70 19.22
N GLY A 28 -7.14 -13.21 20.41
CA GLY A 28 -6.49 -12.68 21.62
C GLY A 28 -5.00 -13.01 21.76
N GLY A 29 -4.39 -13.64 20.74
CA GLY A 29 -2.99 -14.06 20.75
C GLY A 29 -2.78 -15.51 21.14
N ALA A 30 -1.54 -15.84 21.49
CA ALA A 30 -1.14 -17.19 21.89
C ALA A 30 -1.75 -17.59 23.22
N ARG A 31 -2.21 -18.84 23.33
CA ARG A 31 -2.67 -19.42 24.59
C ARG A 31 -1.49 -19.72 25.50
N LEU A 32 -1.15 -18.79 26.38
CA LEU A 32 0.01 -18.89 27.25
C LEU A 32 0.05 -20.18 28.11
N ARG A 33 -1.12 -20.72 28.46
CA ARG A 33 -1.24 -21.98 29.21
C ARG A 33 -0.70 -23.21 28.46
N GLU A 34 -0.64 -23.13 27.11
CA GLU A 34 -0.10 -24.20 26.26
C GLU A 34 1.43 -24.07 26.08
N GLY A 35 2.05 -23.02 26.62
CA GLY A 35 3.49 -22.82 26.64
C GLY A 35 4.12 -22.86 25.24
N VAL A 36 5.25 -23.55 25.12
CA VAL A 36 6.06 -23.65 23.90
C VAL A 36 5.27 -24.20 22.69
N LYS A 37 4.28 -25.08 22.91
CA LYS A 37 3.45 -25.61 21.81
C LYS A 37 2.66 -24.52 21.09
N SER A 38 2.12 -23.54 21.83
CA SER A 38 1.41 -22.42 21.26
C SER A 38 2.35 -21.51 20.49
N LEU A 39 3.54 -21.23 21.00
CA LEU A 39 4.55 -20.42 20.31
C LEU A 39 5.03 -21.09 19.02
N HIS A 40 5.29 -22.40 19.07
CA HIS A 40 5.65 -23.17 17.88
C HIS A 40 4.56 -23.11 16.80
N ALA A 41 3.29 -23.21 17.21
CA ALA A 41 2.16 -23.11 16.28
C ALA A 41 2.12 -21.76 15.56
N PHE A 42 2.33 -20.65 16.27
CA PHE A 42 2.43 -19.31 15.64
C PHE A 42 3.63 -19.22 14.70
N GLY A 43 4.78 -19.80 15.07
CA GLY A 43 5.96 -19.86 14.21
C GLY A 43 5.67 -20.57 12.87
N LEU A 44 4.93 -21.66 12.88
CA LEU A 44 4.52 -22.36 11.65
C LEU A 44 3.56 -21.52 10.80
N VAL A 45 2.62 -20.79 11.42
CA VAL A 45 1.73 -19.86 10.72
C VAL A 45 2.54 -18.75 10.04
N PHE A 46 3.46 -18.11 10.75
CA PHE A 46 4.32 -17.06 10.17
C PHE A 46 5.17 -17.59 9.01
N ASN A 47 5.73 -18.78 9.17
CA ASN A 47 6.49 -19.44 8.12
C ASN A 47 5.65 -19.67 6.86
N ALA A 48 4.42 -20.20 7.00
CA ALA A 48 3.52 -20.43 5.86
C ALA A 48 3.18 -19.14 5.12
N ILE A 49 2.82 -18.07 5.84
CA ILE A 49 2.56 -16.74 5.28
C ILE A 49 3.80 -16.22 4.54
N THR A 50 4.97 -16.32 5.14
CA THR A 50 6.23 -15.84 4.55
C THR A 50 6.62 -16.64 3.30
N GLN A 51 6.44 -17.97 3.31
CA GLN A 51 6.71 -18.81 2.14
C GLN A 51 5.78 -18.52 0.96
N ALA A 52 4.57 -18.03 1.23
CA ALA A 52 3.59 -17.62 0.22
C ALA A 52 3.81 -16.19 -0.31
N SER A 53 4.60 -15.37 0.39
CA SER A 53 4.86 -13.97 0.05
C SER A 53 5.43 -13.83 -1.36
N GLY A 54 4.82 -12.96 -2.17
CA GLY A 54 5.19 -12.72 -3.56
C GLY A 54 4.84 -13.86 -4.54
N LYS A 55 4.29 -14.98 -4.07
CA LYS A 55 3.89 -16.11 -4.91
C LYS A 55 2.39 -16.18 -5.16
N ILE A 56 1.60 -15.86 -4.14
CA ILE A 56 0.14 -15.70 -4.21
C ILE A 56 -0.28 -14.43 -3.44
N PRO A 57 -1.32 -13.71 -3.90
CA PRO A 57 -1.88 -12.58 -3.15
C PRO A 57 -2.46 -13.03 -1.82
N GLN A 58 -2.10 -12.32 -0.75
CA GLN A 58 -2.52 -12.61 0.62
C GLN A 58 -3.24 -11.40 1.21
N PHE A 59 -4.51 -11.54 1.53
CA PHE A 59 -5.32 -10.47 2.09
C PHE A 59 -5.74 -10.80 3.52
N SER A 60 -5.66 -9.83 4.40
CA SER A 60 -6.11 -9.95 5.79
C SER A 60 -7.31 -9.08 6.05
N LEU A 61 -8.36 -9.69 6.59
CA LEU A 61 -9.56 -9.03 7.08
C LEU A 61 -9.59 -9.11 8.61
N VAL A 62 -9.43 -7.98 9.28
CA VAL A 62 -9.40 -7.92 10.75
C VAL A 62 -10.76 -7.43 11.25
N LEU A 63 -11.58 -8.34 11.77
CA LEU A 63 -12.94 -8.06 12.23
C LEU A 63 -13.02 -7.68 13.72
N GLY A 64 -12.08 -8.14 14.51
CA GLY A 64 -12.01 -7.90 15.96
C GLY A 64 -10.57 -7.75 16.43
N PRO A 65 -10.28 -8.00 17.72
CA PRO A 65 -8.92 -7.95 18.23
C PRO A 65 -8.00 -8.94 17.52
N ALA A 66 -6.80 -8.48 17.16
CA ALA A 66 -5.68 -9.26 16.69
C ALA A 66 -4.45 -8.88 17.53
N ALA A 67 -4.23 -9.62 18.61
CA ALA A 67 -3.27 -9.26 19.66
C ALA A 67 -2.05 -10.21 19.67
N GLY A 68 -0.90 -9.70 20.10
CA GLY A 68 0.32 -10.47 20.23
C GLY A 68 0.76 -11.12 18.90
N GLY A 69 0.95 -12.43 18.90
CA GLY A 69 1.23 -13.18 17.66
C GLY A 69 0.15 -13.02 16.60
N GLY A 70 -1.12 -12.83 17.00
CA GLY A 70 -2.22 -12.55 16.10
C GLY A 70 -2.11 -11.21 15.36
N ALA A 71 -1.33 -10.25 15.88
CA ALA A 71 -1.08 -8.97 15.21
C ALA A 71 -0.07 -9.11 14.04
N TYR A 72 0.92 -9.98 14.19
CA TYR A 72 1.94 -10.19 13.17
C TYR A 72 1.42 -10.97 11.96
N GLY A 73 0.44 -11.87 12.16
CA GLY A 73 -0.17 -12.60 11.04
C GLY A 73 -0.65 -11.67 9.92
N PRO A 74 -1.60 -10.75 10.19
CA PRO A 74 -2.02 -9.76 9.20
C PRO A 74 -0.87 -8.93 8.64
N ALA A 75 0.06 -8.49 9.49
CA ALA A 75 1.16 -7.62 9.10
C ALA A 75 2.15 -8.26 8.11
N LEU A 76 2.19 -9.59 8.04
CA LEU A 76 2.99 -10.36 7.08
C LEU A 76 2.29 -10.54 5.73
N THR A 77 1.01 -10.21 5.61
CA THR A 77 0.27 -10.31 4.34
C THR A 77 0.39 -9.05 3.48
N ASP A 78 -0.08 -9.10 2.24
CA ASP A 78 0.09 -8.01 1.28
C ASP A 78 -0.80 -6.81 1.58
N VAL A 79 -2.09 -7.04 1.86
CA VAL A 79 -3.06 -5.98 2.15
C VAL A 79 -3.90 -6.31 3.38
N ILE A 80 -4.04 -5.35 4.29
CA ILE A 80 -4.86 -5.44 5.49
C ILE A 80 -6.07 -4.53 5.35
N VAL A 81 -7.26 -5.12 5.47
CA VAL A 81 -8.54 -4.43 5.64
C VAL A 81 -8.96 -4.49 7.10
N LEU A 82 -9.19 -3.34 7.71
CA LEU A 82 -9.62 -3.23 9.10
C LEU A 82 -11.08 -2.84 9.17
N ALA A 83 -11.91 -3.71 9.74
CA ALA A 83 -13.32 -3.41 10.04
C ALA A 83 -13.44 -2.44 11.22
N PRO A 84 -14.61 -1.82 11.47
CA PRO A 84 -14.80 -0.83 12.54
C PRO A 84 -14.39 -1.34 13.93
N GLU A 85 -14.64 -2.62 14.22
CA GLU A 85 -14.27 -3.28 15.47
C GLU A 85 -12.90 -3.97 15.43
N GLY A 86 -12.20 -3.89 14.30
CA GLY A 86 -10.85 -4.43 14.15
C GLY A 86 -9.84 -3.67 15.01
N ARG A 87 -8.96 -4.41 15.68
CA ARG A 87 -7.88 -3.86 16.53
C ARG A 87 -6.63 -4.68 16.33
N ILE A 88 -5.51 -4.00 16.13
CA ILE A 88 -4.19 -4.66 15.95
C ILE A 88 -3.23 -4.06 16.97
N PHE A 89 -2.67 -4.88 17.87
CA PHE A 89 -1.64 -4.43 18.79
C PHE A 89 -0.79 -5.59 19.30
N VAL A 90 0.47 -5.33 19.57
CA VAL A 90 1.41 -6.36 20.08
C VAL A 90 1.08 -6.70 21.55
N THR A 91 0.84 -5.67 22.35
CA THR A 91 0.47 -5.81 23.77
C THR A 91 -0.81 -5.05 24.04
N GLY A 92 -1.73 -5.68 24.80
CA GLY A 92 -3.02 -5.07 25.14
C GLY A 92 -2.92 -3.90 26.13
N PRO A 93 -4.01 -3.12 26.29
CA PRO A 93 -4.06 -1.94 27.16
C PRO A 93 -3.63 -2.20 28.61
N ASP A 94 -3.98 -3.36 29.17
CA ASP A 94 -3.63 -3.69 30.56
C ASP A 94 -2.12 -3.89 30.75
N VAL A 95 -1.45 -4.51 29.77
CA VAL A 95 0.01 -4.67 29.78
C VAL A 95 0.68 -3.31 29.60
N VAL A 96 0.21 -2.47 28.67
CA VAL A 96 0.71 -1.10 28.50
C VAL A 96 0.62 -0.35 29.83
N ARG A 97 -0.54 -0.36 30.48
CA ARG A 97 -0.74 0.31 31.77
C ARG A 97 0.20 -0.21 32.86
N SER A 98 0.36 -1.51 32.94
CA SER A 98 1.20 -2.14 34.02
C SER A 98 2.68 -1.85 33.83
N VAL A 99 3.16 -1.67 32.60
CA VAL A 99 4.59 -1.49 32.31
C VAL A 99 4.97 -0.01 32.18
N THR A 100 4.14 0.80 31.52
CA THR A 100 4.45 2.21 31.21
C THR A 100 3.67 3.21 32.08
N GLY A 101 2.60 2.77 32.76
CA GLY A 101 1.68 3.64 33.48
C GLY A 101 0.67 4.36 32.56
N GLU A 102 0.76 4.21 31.25
CA GLU A 102 -0.14 4.85 30.30
C GLU A 102 -1.54 4.21 30.31
N SER A 103 -2.57 5.03 30.38
CA SER A 103 -3.96 4.59 30.28
C SER A 103 -4.48 4.81 28.85
N VAL A 104 -4.78 3.74 28.14
CA VAL A 104 -5.24 3.75 26.76
C VAL A 104 -6.30 2.65 26.57
N ASP A 105 -7.33 2.93 25.76
CA ASP A 105 -8.27 1.91 25.32
C ASP A 105 -7.80 1.18 24.04
N MET A 106 -8.47 0.08 23.68
CA MET A 106 -8.09 -0.71 22.50
C MET A 106 -8.21 0.07 21.19
N ALA A 107 -9.17 1.00 21.07
CA ALA A 107 -9.40 1.77 19.85
C ALA A 107 -8.26 2.79 19.64
N ARG A 108 -7.85 3.48 20.70
CA ARG A 108 -6.72 4.42 20.64
C ARG A 108 -5.37 3.74 20.52
N LEU A 109 -5.24 2.51 21.04
CA LEU A 109 -3.99 1.75 20.95
C LEU A 109 -3.78 1.14 19.57
N GLY A 110 -4.80 0.47 19.01
CA GLY A 110 -4.65 -0.34 17.80
C GLY A 110 -5.86 -0.33 16.87
N GLY A 111 -6.69 0.70 16.91
CA GLY A 111 -7.86 0.84 16.06
C GLY A 111 -7.60 1.53 14.72
N PRO A 112 -8.67 1.90 14.00
CA PRO A 112 -8.59 2.51 12.68
C PRO A 112 -7.78 3.81 12.62
N GLU A 113 -7.93 4.69 13.62
CA GLU A 113 -7.26 5.99 13.62
C GLU A 113 -5.73 5.89 13.73
N PRO A 114 -5.14 5.23 14.75
CA PRO A 114 -3.69 5.11 14.84
C PRO A 114 -3.08 4.33 13.68
N HIS A 115 -3.72 3.26 13.22
CA HIS A 115 -3.15 2.43 12.16
C HIS A 115 -3.37 2.97 10.77
N GLY A 116 -4.44 3.71 10.55
CA GLY A 116 -4.73 4.32 9.26
C GLY A 116 -4.00 5.63 9.01
N ARG A 117 -3.51 6.33 10.06
CA ARG A 117 -2.85 7.64 9.91
C ARG A 117 -1.40 7.69 10.36
N ARG A 118 -1.02 6.90 11.36
CA ARG A 118 0.31 7.02 12.01
C ARG A 118 1.23 5.86 11.67
N SER A 119 0.80 4.62 11.94
CA SER A 119 1.67 3.46 11.75
C SER A 119 1.72 2.95 10.31
N GLY A 120 0.66 3.18 9.51
CA GLY A 120 0.56 2.68 8.15
C GLY A 120 0.51 1.14 8.05
N VAL A 121 0.19 0.44 9.13
CA VAL A 121 0.06 -1.02 9.08
C VAL A 121 -1.21 -1.46 8.36
N VAL A 122 -2.28 -0.64 8.44
CA VAL A 122 -3.57 -0.92 7.81
C VAL A 122 -3.68 -0.19 6.48
N HIS A 123 -4.02 -0.92 5.43
CA HIS A 123 -4.13 -0.41 4.06
C HIS A 123 -5.50 0.19 3.76
N ILE A 124 -6.57 -0.46 4.25
CA ILE A 124 -7.96 -0.05 4.02
C ILE A 124 -8.69 -0.06 5.36
N ILE A 125 -9.38 1.04 5.65
CA ILE A 125 -10.28 1.16 6.79
C ILE A 125 -11.69 1.14 6.25
N ALA A 126 -12.49 0.16 6.64
CA ALA A 126 -13.89 0.06 6.28
C ALA A 126 -14.78 0.73 7.33
N GLU A 127 -15.88 1.36 6.92
CA GLU A 127 -16.85 2.01 7.79
C GLU A 127 -17.92 1.01 8.30
N SER A 128 -17.98 -0.16 7.67
CA SER A 128 -18.84 -1.27 8.10
C SER A 128 -18.19 -2.63 7.85
N GLU A 129 -18.70 -3.68 8.51
CA GLU A 129 -18.25 -5.05 8.25
C GLU A 129 -18.56 -5.46 6.79
N ALA A 130 -19.73 -5.10 6.27
CA ALA A 130 -20.12 -5.38 4.88
C ALA A 130 -19.16 -4.72 3.88
N GLU A 131 -18.77 -3.48 4.11
CA GLU A 131 -17.78 -2.78 3.28
C GLU A 131 -16.40 -3.45 3.34
N SER A 132 -16.02 -3.97 4.51
CA SER A 132 -14.76 -4.69 4.64
C SER A 132 -14.70 -5.95 3.79
N PHE A 133 -15.79 -6.72 3.72
CA PHE A 133 -15.90 -7.86 2.79
C PHE A 133 -15.93 -7.42 1.34
N HIS A 134 -16.63 -6.33 1.02
CA HIS A 134 -16.65 -5.77 -0.35
C HIS A 134 -15.24 -5.37 -0.81
N SER A 135 -14.46 -4.74 0.06
CA SER A 135 -13.06 -4.38 -0.23
C SER A 135 -12.20 -5.61 -0.51
N ILE A 136 -12.36 -6.68 0.27
CA ILE A 136 -11.67 -7.96 0.01
C ILE A 136 -12.06 -8.56 -1.35
N GLN A 137 -13.35 -8.58 -1.68
CA GLN A 137 -13.83 -9.08 -2.97
C GLN A 137 -13.26 -8.27 -4.14
N LYS A 138 -13.19 -6.95 -3.99
CA LYS A 138 -12.56 -6.04 -4.97
C LYS A 138 -11.08 -6.38 -5.17
N LEU A 139 -10.32 -6.57 -4.09
CA LEU A 139 -8.92 -6.97 -4.15
C LEU A 139 -8.74 -8.33 -4.84
N ILE A 140 -9.58 -9.33 -4.52
CA ILE A 140 -9.52 -10.64 -5.17
C ILE A 140 -9.75 -10.49 -6.68
N ARG A 141 -10.71 -9.68 -7.14
CA ARG A 141 -10.95 -9.44 -8.56
C ARG A 141 -9.77 -8.75 -9.23
N LEU A 142 -9.16 -7.74 -8.60
CA LEU A 142 -8.05 -6.98 -9.17
C LEU A 142 -6.76 -7.82 -9.25
N PHE A 143 -6.45 -8.60 -8.23
CA PHE A 143 -5.20 -9.38 -8.17
C PHE A 143 -5.33 -10.77 -8.79
N GLY A 144 -6.47 -11.44 -8.59
CA GLY A 144 -6.69 -12.81 -9.06
C GLY A 144 -7.13 -12.90 -10.52
N ALA A 145 -7.81 -11.88 -11.04
CA ALA A 145 -8.30 -11.82 -12.42
C ALA A 145 -7.81 -10.52 -13.09
N GLN A 146 -6.50 -10.42 -13.31
CA GLN A 146 -5.86 -9.20 -13.78
C GLN A 146 -6.29 -8.72 -15.18
N GLY A 147 -6.94 -9.58 -15.97
CA GLY A 147 -7.37 -9.27 -17.34
C GLY A 147 -6.24 -9.21 -18.35
N VAL A 148 -6.60 -8.91 -19.58
CA VAL A 148 -5.67 -8.67 -20.70
C VAL A 148 -5.92 -7.28 -21.27
N PRO A 149 -4.90 -6.60 -21.79
CA PRO A 149 -5.10 -5.29 -22.42
C PRO A 149 -6.10 -5.36 -23.57
N ALA A 150 -7.06 -4.44 -23.60
CA ALA A 150 -7.95 -4.26 -24.74
C ALA A 150 -7.18 -3.66 -25.93
N SER A 151 -7.62 -3.96 -27.14
CA SER A 151 -7.05 -3.39 -28.36
C SER A 151 -7.38 -1.90 -28.54
N GLU A 152 -8.50 -1.48 -27.97
CA GLU A 152 -8.97 -0.09 -28.01
C GLU A 152 -9.27 0.39 -26.60
N VAL A 153 -8.80 1.60 -26.28
CA VAL A 153 -9.04 2.28 -25.00
C VAL A 153 -9.73 3.60 -25.30
N ALA A 154 -10.75 3.96 -24.50
CA ALA A 154 -11.44 5.22 -24.65
C ALA A 154 -10.48 6.41 -24.47
N GLU A 155 -10.52 7.36 -25.41
CA GLU A 155 -9.76 8.60 -25.26
C GLU A 155 -10.38 9.49 -24.19
N VAL A 156 -9.55 9.97 -23.28
CA VAL A 156 -9.94 10.90 -22.22
C VAL A 156 -9.03 12.12 -22.26
N ASN A 157 -9.64 13.31 -22.27
CA ASN A 157 -8.87 14.56 -22.16
C ASN A 157 -8.42 14.76 -20.69
N LEU A 158 -7.24 14.26 -20.36
CA LEU A 158 -6.68 14.37 -19.01
C LEU A 158 -6.30 15.82 -18.64
N ALA A 159 -6.17 16.76 -19.61
CA ALA A 159 -5.85 18.15 -19.33
C ALA A 159 -6.90 18.85 -18.45
N GLN A 160 -8.15 18.42 -18.53
CA GLN A 160 -9.26 18.99 -17.75
C GLN A 160 -9.08 18.81 -16.23
N PHE A 161 -8.25 17.85 -15.80
CA PHE A 161 -7.99 17.59 -14.37
C PHE A 161 -6.79 18.37 -13.81
N LEU A 162 -6.06 19.07 -14.68
CA LEU A 162 -4.92 19.88 -14.28
C LEU A 162 -5.32 21.36 -14.19
N PRO A 163 -4.86 22.11 -13.15
CA PRO A 163 -5.12 23.53 -13.08
C PRO A 163 -4.32 24.29 -14.14
N GLU A 164 -4.87 25.38 -14.65
CA GLU A 164 -4.22 26.26 -15.62
C GLU A 164 -2.90 26.84 -15.09
N SER A 165 -2.84 27.14 -13.80
CA SER A 165 -1.64 27.68 -13.16
C SER A 165 -0.78 26.61 -12.53
N ASN A 166 0.50 26.55 -12.90
CA ASN A 166 1.50 25.64 -12.31
C ASN A 166 1.76 25.89 -10.81
N LYS A 167 1.33 27.03 -10.28
CA LYS A 167 1.46 27.39 -8.85
C LYS A 167 0.29 26.89 -8.00
N ARG A 168 -0.84 26.55 -8.61
CA ARG A 168 -2.03 26.09 -7.87
C ARG A 168 -1.90 24.62 -7.50
N ALA A 169 -2.05 24.31 -6.22
CA ALA A 169 -2.18 22.92 -5.77
C ALA A 169 -3.49 22.32 -6.26
N TYR A 170 -3.49 21.02 -6.56
CA TYR A 170 -4.66 20.26 -6.97
C TYR A 170 -4.63 18.86 -6.38
N ASP A 171 -5.81 18.24 -6.28
CA ASP A 171 -5.95 16.84 -5.91
C ASP A 171 -5.70 15.96 -7.14
N VAL A 172 -4.85 14.96 -7.00
CA VAL A 172 -4.50 14.06 -8.11
C VAL A 172 -5.54 12.96 -8.34
N HIS A 173 -6.47 12.72 -7.41
CA HIS A 173 -7.47 11.64 -7.52
C HIS A 173 -8.31 11.74 -8.80
N PRO A 174 -8.88 12.91 -9.20
CA PRO A 174 -9.64 13.01 -10.44
C PRO A 174 -8.82 12.66 -11.69
N LEU A 175 -7.51 12.95 -11.68
CA LEU A 175 -6.62 12.57 -12.78
C LEU A 175 -6.42 11.04 -12.83
N ILE A 176 -6.27 10.39 -11.67
CA ILE A 176 -6.16 8.94 -11.58
C ILE A 176 -7.45 8.27 -12.04
N GLU A 177 -8.60 8.76 -11.60
CA GLU A 177 -9.92 8.27 -12.02
C GLU A 177 -10.15 8.45 -13.52
N GLY A 178 -9.71 9.59 -14.07
CA GLY A 178 -9.80 9.84 -15.53
C GLY A 178 -8.82 9.01 -16.37
N LEU A 179 -7.72 8.56 -15.76
CA LEU A 179 -6.73 7.70 -16.42
C LEU A 179 -7.18 6.24 -16.47
N LEU A 180 -7.86 5.77 -15.43
CA LEU A 180 -8.31 4.38 -15.30
C LEU A 180 -9.67 4.17 -16.01
N ASP A 181 -10.00 2.93 -16.30
CA ASP A 181 -11.27 2.58 -16.92
C ASP A 181 -12.45 3.01 -16.00
N ARG A 182 -13.49 3.62 -16.58
CA ARG A 182 -14.62 4.19 -15.82
C ARG A 182 -15.35 3.17 -14.95
N ASP A 183 -15.45 1.94 -15.42
CA ASP A 183 -16.11 0.83 -14.72
C ASP A 183 -15.14 -0.01 -13.91
N SER A 184 -13.93 0.51 -13.70
CA SER A 184 -12.89 -0.19 -12.95
C SER A 184 -13.15 -0.08 -11.44
N ASP A 185 -12.99 -1.21 -10.78
CA ASP A 185 -12.89 -1.25 -9.32
C ASP A 185 -11.58 -0.56 -8.89
N ILE A 186 -11.59 0.76 -8.67
CA ILE A 186 -10.41 1.46 -8.16
C ILE A 186 -10.32 1.26 -6.66
N GLN A 187 -9.16 0.78 -6.18
CA GLN A 187 -8.90 0.61 -4.75
C GLN A 187 -7.64 1.36 -4.35
N GLU A 188 -7.81 2.44 -3.62
CA GLU A 188 -6.68 3.14 -2.98
C GLU A 188 -6.23 2.40 -1.73
N LEU A 189 -4.91 2.32 -1.52
CA LEU A 189 -4.28 1.77 -0.33
C LEU A 189 -3.64 2.91 0.49
N HIS A 190 -3.84 2.89 1.81
CA HIS A 190 -3.34 3.91 2.73
C HIS A 190 -3.81 5.35 2.43
N PRO A 191 -5.10 5.62 2.20
CA PRO A 191 -5.56 6.95 1.80
C PRO A 191 -5.26 8.04 2.85
N LYS A 192 -5.17 7.66 4.13
CA LYS A 192 -4.94 8.59 5.26
C LYS A 192 -3.49 8.59 5.77
N TRP A 193 -2.66 7.60 5.37
CA TRP A 193 -1.25 7.54 5.73
C TRP A 193 -0.39 8.00 4.56
N ALA A 194 0.53 8.95 4.81
CA ALA A 194 1.35 9.60 3.77
C ALA A 194 0.51 10.03 2.54
N PRO A 195 -0.49 10.93 2.72
CA PRO A 195 -1.44 11.31 1.66
C PRO A 195 -0.82 12.21 0.58
N ASN A 196 0.43 12.60 0.72
CA ASN A 196 1.25 13.30 -0.28
C ASN A 196 1.67 12.38 -1.44
N ILE A 197 1.50 11.05 -1.29
CA ILE A 197 1.57 10.08 -2.37
C ILE A 197 0.34 9.17 -2.35
N VAL A 198 -0.27 8.99 -3.52
CA VAL A 198 -1.40 8.09 -3.72
C VAL A 198 -0.89 6.78 -4.28
N THR A 199 -1.36 5.67 -3.73
CA THR A 199 -1.11 4.31 -4.24
C THR A 199 -2.44 3.62 -4.44
N SER A 200 -2.77 3.26 -5.65
CA SER A 200 -4.05 2.62 -5.98
C SER A 200 -3.90 1.53 -7.01
N VAL A 201 -4.84 0.60 -7.01
CA VAL A 201 -4.96 -0.48 -8.00
C VAL A 201 -6.29 -0.30 -8.72
N GLY A 202 -6.28 -0.39 -10.04
CA GLY A 202 -7.46 -0.29 -10.90
C GLY A 202 -7.22 -0.97 -12.23
N ARG A 203 -8.08 -0.70 -13.22
CA ARG A 203 -7.90 -1.23 -14.58
C ARG A 203 -7.61 -0.12 -15.55
N LEU A 204 -6.75 -0.42 -16.52
CA LEU A 204 -6.47 0.44 -17.67
C LEU A 204 -6.51 -0.43 -18.92
N GLY A 205 -7.48 -0.14 -19.79
CA GLY A 205 -7.75 -0.97 -20.96
C GLY A 205 -8.05 -2.43 -20.60
N GLY A 206 -8.82 -2.68 -19.55
CA GLY A 206 -9.18 -4.02 -19.06
C GLY A 206 -8.10 -4.74 -18.23
N ARG A 207 -6.84 -4.28 -18.26
CA ARG A 207 -5.73 -4.87 -17.49
C ARG A 207 -5.58 -4.20 -16.13
N THR A 208 -5.40 -4.99 -15.07
CA THR A 208 -5.06 -4.45 -13.76
C THR A 208 -3.70 -3.74 -13.80
N VAL A 209 -3.65 -2.53 -13.27
CA VAL A 209 -2.44 -1.71 -13.11
C VAL A 209 -2.37 -1.13 -11.71
N GLY A 210 -1.16 -0.91 -11.22
CA GLY A 210 -0.90 -0.12 -10.03
C GLY A 210 -0.61 1.33 -10.41
N VAL A 211 -1.14 2.28 -9.66
CA VAL A 211 -0.87 3.70 -9.83
C VAL A 211 -0.11 4.24 -8.62
N VAL A 212 0.98 4.95 -8.87
CA VAL A 212 1.73 5.72 -7.87
C VAL A 212 1.74 7.16 -8.30
N ALA A 213 1.16 8.07 -7.53
CA ALA A 213 1.03 9.46 -7.93
C ALA A 213 1.40 10.44 -6.80
N ASN A 214 2.17 11.48 -7.11
CA ASN A 214 2.33 12.59 -6.18
C ASN A 214 1.00 13.34 -6.04
N ASN A 215 0.63 13.74 -4.82
CA ASN A 215 -0.55 14.57 -4.58
C ASN A 215 -0.15 15.99 -4.17
N PRO A 216 -0.16 16.96 -5.11
CA PRO A 216 0.24 18.33 -4.84
C PRO A 216 -0.61 19.03 -3.78
N LEU A 217 -1.84 18.57 -3.53
CA LEU A 217 -2.69 19.09 -2.48
C LEU A 217 -2.12 18.82 -1.07
N ARG A 218 -1.20 17.86 -0.95
CA ARG A 218 -0.56 17.46 0.30
C ARG A 218 0.94 17.66 0.21
N LEU A 219 1.51 18.47 1.11
CA LEU A 219 2.94 18.82 1.13
C LEU A 219 3.50 19.28 -0.24
N GLY A 220 2.64 19.86 -1.10
CA GLY A 220 3.04 20.26 -2.45
C GLY A 220 3.46 19.12 -3.37
N GLY A 221 3.16 17.86 -3.03
CA GLY A 221 3.62 16.66 -3.74
C GLY A 221 5.05 16.23 -3.39
N CYS A 222 5.70 16.87 -2.39
CA CYS A 222 7.02 16.45 -1.91
C CYS A 222 7.00 15.00 -1.43
N LEU A 223 8.12 14.30 -1.65
CA LEU A 223 8.39 13.02 -0.98
C LEU A 223 8.91 13.27 0.44
N ASP A 224 8.49 12.44 1.38
CA ASP A 224 9.00 12.36 2.74
C ASP A 224 9.32 10.91 3.11
N SER A 225 9.77 10.68 4.33
CA SER A 225 10.10 9.34 4.83
C SER A 225 8.95 8.35 4.65
N SER A 226 7.74 8.74 5.03
CA SER A 226 6.57 7.87 5.02
C SER A 226 6.05 7.60 3.62
N SER A 227 6.01 8.61 2.74
CA SER A 227 5.59 8.44 1.35
C SER A 227 6.55 7.58 0.54
N ALA A 228 7.86 7.72 0.79
CA ALA A 228 8.85 6.85 0.17
C ALA A 228 8.68 5.38 0.58
N GLU A 229 8.40 5.12 1.86
CA GLU A 229 8.15 3.76 2.36
C GLU A 229 6.84 3.16 1.83
N LYS A 230 5.75 3.96 1.80
CA LYS A 230 4.46 3.58 1.21
C LYS A 230 4.61 3.18 -0.26
N ALA A 231 5.23 4.05 -1.05
CA ALA A 231 5.44 3.80 -2.48
C ALA A 231 6.36 2.59 -2.72
N ALA A 232 7.45 2.45 -1.99
CA ALA A 232 8.38 1.32 -2.14
C ALA A 232 7.69 -0.02 -1.90
N ARG A 233 6.89 -0.13 -0.81
CA ARG A 233 6.13 -1.35 -0.52
C ARG A 233 5.12 -1.66 -1.63
N PHE A 234 4.40 -0.63 -2.11
CA PHE A 234 3.41 -0.78 -3.16
C PHE A 234 4.03 -1.24 -4.49
N VAL A 235 5.14 -0.63 -4.90
CA VAL A 235 5.87 -1.00 -6.13
C VAL A 235 6.31 -2.46 -6.07
N ARG A 236 6.92 -2.89 -4.97
CA ARG A 236 7.36 -4.28 -4.80
C ARG A 236 6.19 -5.27 -4.80
N MET A 237 5.07 -4.91 -4.18
CA MET A 237 3.85 -5.73 -4.22
C MET A 237 3.33 -5.88 -5.66
N CYS A 238 3.22 -4.79 -6.42
CA CYS A 238 2.80 -4.86 -7.82
C CYS A 238 3.76 -5.69 -8.67
N ASP A 239 5.06 -5.51 -8.48
CA ASP A 239 6.09 -6.27 -9.19
C ASP A 239 6.00 -7.76 -8.91
N SER A 240 5.83 -8.16 -7.64
CA SER A 240 5.69 -9.57 -7.22
C SER A 240 4.52 -10.28 -7.90
N PHE A 241 3.44 -9.56 -8.19
CA PHE A 241 2.23 -10.12 -8.82
C PHE A 241 2.12 -9.83 -10.32
N GLY A 242 3.15 -9.29 -10.95
CA GLY A 242 3.16 -8.98 -12.39
C GLY A 242 2.17 -7.89 -12.79
N ILE A 243 1.87 -6.95 -11.88
CA ILE A 243 0.96 -5.82 -12.11
C ILE A 243 1.78 -4.63 -12.66
N PRO A 244 1.55 -4.21 -13.92
CA PRO A 244 2.22 -3.04 -14.49
C PRO A 244 1.95 -1.76 -13.69
N LEU A 245 2.87 -0.80 -13.73
CA LEU A 245 2.78 0.44 -12.98
C LEU A 245 2.60 1.65 -13.89
N VAL A 246 1.71 2.55 -13.47
CA VAL A 246 1.60 3.92 -13.98
C VAL A 246 2.03 4.87 -12.87
N VAL A 247 3.01 5.73 -13.17
CA VAL A 247 3.57 6.67 -12.20
C VAL A 247 3.27 8.10 -12.66
N VAL A 248 2.49 8.83 -11.88
CA VAL A 248 2.13 10.23 -12.16
C VAL A 248 3.01 11.14 -11.31
N VAL A 249 3.81 11.96 -11.97
CA VAL A 249 4.84 12.77 -11.33
C VAL A 249 4.47 14.25 -11.34
N ASP A 250 4.38 14.81 -10.13
CA ASP A 250 4.36 16.25 -9.87
C ASP A 250 5.08 16.48 -8.53
N VAL A 251 6.42 16.43 -8.57
CA VAL A 251 7.27 16.39 -7.38
C VAL A 251 8.31 17.50 -7.38
N PRO A 252 8.24 18.45 -6.42
CA PRO A 252 9.22 19.53 -6.31
C PRO A 252 10.52 19.11 -5.60
N GLY A 253 10.54 17.96 -4.92
CA GLY A 253 11.70 17.48 -4.18
C GLY A 253 11.33 16.53 -3.04
N TYR A 254 12.35 16.14 -2.28
CA TYR A 254 12.13 15.60 -0.93
C TYR A 254 11.86 16.73 0.04
N LEU A 255 10.97 16.48 1.02
CA LEU A 255 10.65 17.47 2.05
C LEU A 255 11.89 17.74 2.93
N PRO A 256 12.39 18.98 2.99
CA PRO A 256 13.56 19.30 3.80
C PRO A 256 13.19 19.42 5.28
N GLY A 257 14.15 19.20 6.14
CA GLY A 257 14.00 19.46 7.58
C GLY A 257 14.74 18.45 8.46
N VAL A 258 15.20 18.91 9.61
CA VAL A 258 15.92 18.09 10.59
C VAL A 258 15.09 16.87 10.99
N GLY A 259 13.78 17.02 11.20
CA GLY A 259 12.87 15.93 11.53
C GLY A 259 12.82 14.87 10.44
N GLN A 260 12.88 15.24 9.16
CA GLN A 260 12.91 14.31 8.03
C GLN A 260 14.21 13.50 7.99
N GLU A 261 15.35 14.17 8.23
CA GLU A 261 16.65 13.49 8.28
C GLU A 261 16.69 12.47 9.42
N TRP A 262 16.23 12.87 10.63
CA TRP A 262 16.21 11.99 11.80
C TRP A 262 15.17 10.86 11.67
N ASP A 263 14.05 11.09 10.98
CA ASP A 263 13.07 10.06 10.64
C ASP A 263 13.58 9.09 9.54
N GLY A 264 14.77 9.35 9.02
CA GLY A 264 15.46 8.45 8.10
C GLY A 264 15.00 8.57 6.65
N VAL A 265 14.77 9.79 6.17
CA VAL A 265 14.38 10.06 4.78
C VAL A 265 15.35 9.45 3.77
N VAL A 266 16.65 9.48 4.04
CA VAL A 266 17.67 8.85 3.16
C VAL A 266 17.48 7.34 3.09
N ARG A 267 17.34 6.68 4.25
CA ARG A 267 17.17 5.23 4.32
C ARG A 267 15.85 4.77 3.67
N ARG A 268 14.74 5.50 3.92
CA ARG A 268 13.43 5.17 3.36
C ARG A 268 13.34 5.57 1.89
N GLY A 269 13.94 6.70 1.50
CA GLY A 269 14.07 7.10 0.09
C GLY A 269 14.87 6.11 -0.74
N ALA A 270 15.96 5.55 -0.17
CA ALA A 270 16.73 4.49 -0.81
C ALA A 270 15.90 3.22 -1.09
N LYS A 271 14.93 2.89 -0.23
CA LYS A 271 13.99 1.76 -0.49
C LYS A 271 13.14 2.00 -1.75
N LEU A 272 12.70 3.24 -1.99
CA LEU A 272 11.92 3.58 -3.19
C LEU A 272 12.77 3.49 -4.46
N LEU A 273 13.99 4.02 -4.42
CA LEU A 273 14.97 3.87 -5.51
C LEU A 273 15.22 2.39 -5.81
N HIS A 274 15.46 1.59 -4.79
CA HIS A 274 15.68 0.15 -4.92
C HIS A 274 14.47 -0.55 -5.54
N ALA A 275 13.25 -0.29 -5.02
CA ALA A 275 12.03 -0.92 -5.50
C ALA A 275 11.78 -0.67 -6.99
N PHE A 276 11.96 0.57 -7.47
CA PHE A 276 11.85 0.84 -8.90
C PHE A 276 12.98 0.24 -9.72
N SER A 277 14.23 0.22 -9.20
CA SER A 277 15.36 -0.32 -9.94
C SER A 277 15.30 -1.85 -10.10
N GLU A 278 14.83 -2.58 -9.08
CA GLU A 278 14.71 -4.04 -9.13
C GLU A 278 13.46 -4.53 -9.89
N SER A 279 12.44 -3.67 -10.00
CA SER A 279 11.14 -4.04 -10.58
C SER A 279 11.26 -4.40 -12.06
N VAL A 280 10.65 -5.52 -12.46
CA VAL A 280 10.68 -6.08 -13.81
C VAL A 280 9.39 -5.87 -14.60
N VAL A 281 8.30 -5.48 -13.93
CA VAL A 281 7.03 -5.18 -14.61
C VAL A 281 7.13 -3.94 -15.50
N PRO A 282 6.32 -3.81 -16.56
CA PRO A 282 6.23 -2.57 -17.34
C PRO A 282 5.87 -1.38 -16.45
N ARG A 283 6.60 -0.28 -16.59
CA ARG A 283 6.42 0.94 -15.79
C ARG A 283 6.41 2.17 -16.68
N VAL A 284 5.28 2.84 -16.71
CA VAL A 284 5.09 4.06 -17.52
C VAL A 284 5.01 5.26 -16.58
N THR A 285 5.78 6.30 -16.88
CA THR A 285 5.77 7.56 -16.13
C THR A 285 5.12 8.67 -16.94
N LEU A 286 4.21 9.40 -16.31
CA LEU A 286 3.59 10.62 -16.82
C LEU A 286 4.00 11.79 -15.93
N ILE A 287 4.81 12.71 -16.44
CA ILE A 287 5.18 13.95 -15.77
C ILE A 287 4.15 15.00 -16.11
N THR A 288 3.36 15.43 -15.12
CA THR A 288 2.28 16.39 -15.34
C THR A 288 2.74 17.83 -15.19
N ARG A 289 3.60 18.13 -14.21
CA ARG A 289 4.12 19.48 -13.98
C ARG A 289 5.58 19.47 -13.54
N LYS A 290 5.85 19.32 -12.22
CA LYS A 290 7.20 19.41 -11.64
C LYS A 290 7.86 18.03 -11.57
N ALA A 291 9.12 17.97 -11.95
CA ALA A 291 9.95 16.79 -11.81
C ALA A 291 11.37 17.23 -11.44
N TYR A 292 11.62 17.50 -10.13
CA TYR A 292 12.84 18.15 -9.70
C TYR A 292 13.76 17.22 -8.91
N GLY A 293 15.05 17.30 -9.24
CA GLY A 293 16.16 16.72 -8.50
C GLY A 293 16.08 15.22 -8.25
N GLY A 294 16.59 14.78 -7.10
CA GLY A 294 16.62 13.37 -6.72
C GLY A 294 15.22 12.74 -6.53
N ALA A 295 14.22 13.54 -6.17
CA ALA A 295 12.86 13.05 -6.03
C ALA A 295 12.26 12.62 -7.39
N TYR A 296 12.53 13.36 -8.47
CA TYR A 296 12.17 12.92 -9.82
C TYR A 296 12.83 11.58 -10.16
N ILE A 297 14.12 11.42 -9.84
CA ILE A 297 14.80 10.15 -10.08
C ILE A 297 14.08 9.02 -9.36
N ALA A 298 13.73 9.21 -8.08
CA ALA A 298 13.05 8.23 -7.25
C ALA A 298 11.62 7.88 -7.71
N MET A 299 10.97 8.77 -8.48
CA MET A 299 9.64 8.56 -9.03
C MET A 299 9.68 7.88 -10.42
N ASN A 300 10.37 6.76 -10.52
CA ASN A 300 10.45 5.95 -11.75
C ASN A 300 10.96 6.72 -12.97
N SER A 301 12.11 7.38 -12.83
CA SER A 301 12.77 8.03 -13.97
C SER A 301 13.22 7.01 -15.01
N ARG A 302 13.50 7.48 -16.23
CA ARG A 302 14.05 6.64 -17.29
C ARG A 302 15.36 5.96 -16.90
N SER A 303 16.18 6.63 -16.09
CA SER A 303 17.45 6.08 -15.60
C SER A 303 17.29 4.92 -14.61
N LEU A 304 16.14 4.79 -13.96
CA LEU A 304 15.77 3.62 -13.14
C LEU A 304 15.09 2.51 -13.94
N GLY A 305 15.04 2.59 -15.27
CA GLY A 305 14.49 1.55 -16.12
C GLY A 305 12.98 1.70 -16.41
N ALA A 306 12.40 2.91 -16.32
CA ALA A 306 11.04 3.14 -16.78
C ALA A 306 10.88 2.72 -18.25
N THR A 307 9.84 1.96 -18.56
CA THR A 307 9.56 1.44 -19.90
C THR A 307 9.31 2.59 -20.89
N LYS A 308 8.51 3.58 -20.46
CA LYS A 308 8.25 4.82 -21.18
C LYS A 308 8.12 5.98 -20.19
N VAL A 309 8.52 7.16 -20.62
CA VAL A 309 8.33 8.42 -19.87
C VAL A 309 7.70 9.42 -20.82
N PHE A 310 6.55 9.95 -20.43
CA PHE A 310 5.84 11.02 -21.10
C PHE A 310 5.86 12.27 -20.24
N ALA A 311 5.93 13.43 -20.86
CA ALA A 311 5.86 14.70 -20.18
C ALA A 311 4.77 15.57 -20.78
N TRP A 312 4.00 16.24 -19.95
CA TRP A 312 3.06 17.26 -20.39
C TRP A 312 3.81 18.40 -21.09
N PRO A 313 3.22 19.06 -22.08
CA PRO A 313 3.91 20.17 -22.79
C PRO A 313 4.39 21.29 -21.85
N THR A 314 3.73 21.48 -20.71
CA THR A 314 4.05 22.51 -19.70
C THR A 314 4.84 21.94 -18.52
N ALA A 315 5.33 20.71 -18.61
CA ALA A 315 6.09 20.09 -17.53
C ALA A 315 7.48 20.72 -17.37
N GLU A 316 7.88 20.93 -16.14
CA GLU A 316 9.17 21.49 -15.76
C GLU A 316 10.04 20.37 -15.18
N ILE A 317 11.10 19.98 -15.91
CA ILE A 317 12.00 18.90 -15.54
C ILE A 317 13.38 19.47 -15.29
N GLY A 318 14.00 19.16 -14.15
CA GLY A 318 15.35 19.60 -13.84
C GLY A 318 15.61 19.77 -12.35
N ARG A 319 16.27 20.88 -12.01
CA ARG A 319 16.58 21.24 -10.63
C ARG A 319 15.70 22.44 -10.22
N ALA A 320 15.14 22.41 -9.01
CA ALA A 320 14.50 23.59 -8.44
C ALA A 320 15.50 24.73 -8.40
N HIS A 321 15.12 25.86 -9.00
CA HIS A 321 15.88 27.11 -8.82
C HIS A 321 15.60 27.63 -7.40
N VAL A 322 16.64 27.75 -6.62
CA VAL A 322 16.61 28.43 -5.31
C VAL A 322 16.78 29.92 -5.53
#